data_2d7e6ab706651e20d05474c3f479cff1
#
_entry.id   2d7e6ab706651e20d05474c3f479cff1
#
_cell.length_a   1.000
_cell.length_b   1.000
_cell.length_c   1.000
_cell.angle_alpha   90.00
_cell.angle_beta   90.00
_cell.angle_gamma   90.00
#
_symmetry.space_group_name_H-M   'P 1'
#
loop_
_entity.id
_entity.type
_entity.pdbx_description
1 polymer ?
#
loop_
_entity_poly.entity_id
_entity_poly.type
_entity_poly.pdbx_seq_one_letter_code
_entity_poly.pdbx_strand_id
1 'polypeptide(L)'
;MVTEIAIGRKTRLSCIGAYKALDKRFGFLGWLAAFVPFIITPYYCVIGGWVMKYLFTFISGNALEAADNGGFFSNFIGYDAGSLSSTIFSFNGPTPWFILFVLATTIVVIFGVEKGIEKASRIMMPILAILAVVIAIYSLTIPGAMQGLKYYILPDFSQFSVSTVLGAMGQMFYSMSLAMGI
;
A
#
# COMPACT_ATOMS: atom_id res chain seq x y z
N MET A 1 -0.45 17.58 -7.60
CA MET A 1 0.88 17.58 -6.95
C MET A 1 1.50 18.98 -6.87
N VAL A 2 1.87 19.65 -7.98
CA VAL A 2 2.48 21.00 -7.91
C VAL A 2 1.63 21.99 -7.12
N THR A 3 0.32 22.01 -7.35
CA THR A 3 -0.64 22.86 -6.65
C THR A 3 -0.70 22.58 -5.15
N GLU A 4 -0.71 21.33 -4.76
CA GLU A 4 -0.75 20.91 -3.35
C GLU A 4 0.53 21.31 -2.63
N ILE A 5 1.70 21.06 -3.26
CA ILE A 5 2.99 21.50 -2.73
C ILE A 5 3.02 23.04 -2.58
N ALA A 6 2.51 23.78 -3.56
CA ALA A 6 2.46 25.24 -3.53
C ALA A 6 1.56 25.73 -2.38
N ILE A 7 0.40 25.12 -2.17
CA ILE A 7 -0.52 25.41 -1.07
C ILE A 7 0.16 25.15 0.28
N GLY A 8 0.76 23.96 0.43
CA GLY A 8 1.46 23.57 1.66
C GLY A 8 2.62 24.51 1.99
N ARG A 9 3.45 24.87 1.02
CA ARG A 9 4.57 25.82 1.19
C ARG A 9 4.10 27.23 1.55
N LYS A 10 2.99 27.69 0.97
CA LYS A 10 2.44 29.03 1.23
C LYS A 10 1.81 29.13 2.62
N THR A 11 1.06 28.10 3.02
CA THR A 11 0.27 28.17 4.26
C THR A 11 1.01 27.61 5.47
N ARG A 12 1.88 26.61 5.29
CA ARG A 12 2.55 25.85 6.35
C ARG A 12 1.58 25.26 7.38
N LEU A 13 0.37 24.94 6.94
CA LEU A 13 -0.70 24.37 7.74
C LEU A 13 -1.04 22.96 7.23
N SER A 14 -1.72 22.17 8.06
CA SER A 14 -2.32 20.92 7.62
C SER A 14 -3.35 21.16 6.51
N CYS A 15 -3.71 20.11 5.75
CA CYS A 15 -4.66 20.23 4.64
C CYS A 15 -5.95 20.95 5.04
N ILE A 16 -6.52 20.66 6.22
CA ILE A 16 -7.74 21.31 6.72
C ILE A 16 -7.52 22.82 6.92
N GLY A 17 -6.41 23.19 7.57
CA GLY A 17 -6.07 24.58 7.83
C GLY A 17 -5.70 25.35 6.57
N ALA A 18 -4.99 24.71 5.64
CA ALA A 18 -4.47 25.32 4.44
C ALA A 18 -5.59 25.86 3.52
N TYR A 19 -6.58 25.03 3.21
CA TYR A 19 -7.72 25.44 2.38
C TYR A 19 -8.53 26.55 3.04
N LYS A 20 -8.79 26.45 4.36
CA LYS A 20 -9.52 27.47 5.10
C LYS A 20 -8.79 28.81 5.19
N ALA A 21 -7.45 28.76 5.24
CA ALA A 21 -6.60 29.96 5.26
C ALA A 21 -6.56 30.69 3.90
N LEU A 22 -6.68 29.95 2.80
CA LEU A 22 -6.72 30.52 1.45
C LEU A 22 -8.08 31.15 1.13
N ASP A 23 -9.15 30.42 1.36
CA ASP A 23 -10.52 30.91 1.22
C ASP A 23 -11.46 30.08 2.11
N LYS A 24 -12.21 30.75 2.98
CA LYS A 24 -13.18 30.13 3.89
C LYS A 24 -14.26 29.30 3.17
N ARG A 25 -14.60 29.67 1.93
CA ARG A 25 -15.62 28.99 1.11
C ARG A 25 -15.19 27.59 0.74
N PHE A 26 -13.88 27.34 0.54
CA PHE A 26 -13.30 26.07 0.16
C PHE A 26 -12.75 25.26 1.34
N GLY A 27 -13.05 25.66 2.57
CA GLY A 27 -12.62 24.93 3.77
C GLY A 27 -13.08 23.47 3.83
N PHE A 28 -14.19 23.13 3.15
CA PHE A 28 -14.67 21.74 3.06
C PHE A 28 -13.73 20.82 2.27
N LEU A 29 -12.96 21.36 1.30
CA LEU A 29 -11.98 20.58 0.55
C LEU A 29 -10.87 20.03 1.45
N GLY A 30 -10.49 20.77 2.49
CA GLY A 30 -9.52 20.29 3.46
C GLY A 30 -10.01 19.08 4.26
N TRP A 31 -11.29 19.05 4.61
CA TRP A 31 -11.91 17.88 5.24
C TRP A 31 -11.98 16.67 4.29
N LEU A 32 -12.33 16.93 3.03
CA LEU A 32 -12.35 15.88 2.01
C LEU A 32 -10.96 15.26 1.82
N ALA A 33 -9.92 16.11 1.73
CA ALA A 33 -8.54 15.66 1.61
C ALA A 33 -8.05 14.89 2.84
N ALA A 34 -8.53 15.22 4.04
CA ALA A 34 -8.21 14.46 5.26
C ALA A 34 -8.97 13.13 5.36
N PHE A 35 -10.16 13.06 4.78
CA PHE A 35 -10.99 11.86 4.82
C PHE A 35 -10.45 10.72 3.95
N VAL A 36 -9.79 11.05 2.84
CA VAL A 36 -9.18 10.06 1.94
C VAL A 36 -8.15 9.18 2.66
N PRO A 37 -7.08 9.71 3.29
CA PRO A 37 -6.13 8.89 4.02
C PRO A 37 -6.76 8.19 5.23
N PHE A 38 -7.79 8.75 5.85
CA PHE A 38 -8.51 8.12 6.95
C PHE A 38 -9.19 6.80 6.52
N ILE A 39 -9.78 6.77 5.31
CA ILE A 39 -10.37 5.53 4.77
C ILE A 39 -9.29 4.54 4.31
N ILE A 40 -8.20 5.03 3.71
CA ILE A 40 -7.17 4.18 3.14
C ILE A 40 -6.32 3.51 4.22
N THR A 41 -6.05 4.17 5.34
CA THR A 41 -5.18 3.65 6.40
C THR A 41 -5.60 2.28 6.95
N PRO A 42 -6.88 2.02 7.30
CA PRO A 42 -7.30 0.69 7.75
C PRO A 42 -7.04 -0.40 6.72
N TYR A 43 -7.31 -0.12 5.45
CA TYR A 43 -7.04 -1.04 4.33
C TYR A 43 -5.55 -1.41 4.25
N TYR A 44 -4.66 -0.43 4.32
CA TYR A 44 -3.21 -0.70 4.35
C TYR A 44 -2.77 -1.50 5.57
N CYS A 45 -3.36 -1.25 6.73
CA CYS A 45 -3.06 -2.01 7.94
C CYS A 45 -3.46 -3.48 7.82
N VAL A 46 -4.58 -3.77 7.18
CA VAL A 46 -5.01 -5.15 6.91
C VAL A 46 -4.03 -5.86 5.98
N ILE A 47 -3.69 -5.24 4.85
CA ILE A 47 -2.69 -5.80 3.91
C ILE A 47 -1.33 -5.96 4.60
N GLY A 48 -0.92 -4.99 5.40
CA GLY A 48 0.31 -5.07 6.18
C GLY A 48 0.33 -6.27 7.11
N GLY A 49 -0.78 -6.58 7.77
CA GLY A 49 -0.94 -7.79 8.57
C GLY A 49 -0.79 -9.07 7.73
N TRP A 50 -1.38 -9.13 6.55
CA TRP A 50 -1.22 -10.28 5.64
C TRP A 50 0.25 -10.47 5.22
N VAL A 51 0.92 -9.40 4.84
CA VAL A 51 2.36 -9.44 4.48
C VAL A 51 3.21 -9.94 5.65
N MET A 52 2.93 -9.50 6.88
CA MET A 52 3.62 -9.99 8.08
C MET A 52 3.38 -11.48 8.31
N LYS A 53 2.17 -12.00 8.10
CA LYS A 53 1.89 -13.43 8.16
C LYS A 53 2.73 -14.21 7.17
N TYR A 54 2.76 -13.78 5.90
CA TYR A 54 3.58 -14.42 4.88
C TYR A 54 5.07 -14.38 5.25
N LEU A 55 5.59 -13.23 5.65
CA LEU A 55 6.97 -13.07 6.08
C LEU A 55 7.33 -14.07 7.20
N PHE A 56 6.47 -14.19 8.21
CA PHE A 56 6.67 -15.14 9.30
C PHE A 56 6.64 -16.58 8.80
N THR A 57 5.72 -16.94 7.91
CA THR A 57 5.61 -18.28 7.33
C THR A 57 6.88 -18.64 6.55
N PHE A 58 7.41 -17.69 5.77
CA PHE A 58 8.67 -17.90 5.04
C PHE A 58 9.88 -18.07 5.97
N ILE A 59 10.00 -17.25 7.02
CA ILE A 59 11.09 -17.34 8.00
C ILE A 59 10.99 -18.63 8.82
N SER A 60 9.77 -19.11 9.11
CA SER A 60 9.54 -20.35 9.84
C SER A 60 9.84 -21.63 9.04
N GLY A 61 10.29 -21.51 7.79
CA GLY A 61 10.63 -22.65 6.92
C GLY A 61 9.44 -23.27 6.17
N ASN A 62 8.23 -22.76 6.35
CA ASN A 62 7.01 -23.26 5.70
C ASN A 62 6.70 -22.52 4.38
N ALA A 63 7.75 -22.03 3.71
CA ALA A 63 7.65 -21.25 2.48
C ALA A 63 6.94 -22.02 1.35
N LEU A 64 7.20 -23.34 1.23
CA LEU A 64 6.58 -24.18 0.21
C LEU A 64 5.07 -24.31 0.42
N GLU A 65 4.62 -24.46 1.66
CA GLU A 65 3.19 -24.52 1.98
C GLU A 65 2.46 -23.24 1.55
N ALA A 66 3.07 -22.09 1.80
CA ALA A 66 2.50 -20.79 1.41
C ALA A 66 2.56 -20.54 -0.11
N ALA A 67 3.54 -21.12 -0.82
CA ALA A 67 3.73 -20.93 -2.26
C ALA A 67 2.90 -21.92 -3.10
N ASP A 68 2.85 -23.20 -2.69
CA ASP A 68 2.22 -24.26 -3.48
C ASP A 68 0.73 -24.42 -3.19
N ASN A 69 0.28 -24.00 -2.02
CA ASN A 69 -1.12 -24.11 -1.63
C ASN A 69 -1.93 -22.88 -2.06
N GLY A 70 -2.61 -22.98 -3.20
CA GLY A 70 -3.51 -21.91 -3.68
C GLY A 70 -4.65 -21.56 -2.70
N GLY A 71 -4.99 -22.45 -1.77
CA GLY A 71 -5.95 -22.23 -0.69
C GLY A 71 -5.37 -21.59 0.57
N PHE A 72 -4.03 -21.42 0.67
CA PHE A 72 -3.40 -20.88 1.89
C PHE A 72 -3.98 -19.53 2.30
N PHE A 73 -4.10 -18.63 1.34
CA PHE A 73 -4.66 -17.30 1.59
C PHE A 73 -6.16 -17.36 1.91
N SER A 74 -6.94 -18.15 1.15
CA SER A 74 -8.39 -18.32 1.38
C SER A 74 -8.67 -18.87 2.78
N ASN A 75 -7.91 -19.86 3.21
CA ASN A 75 -7.99 -20.44 4.54
C ASN A 75 -7.60 -19.42 5.62
N PHE A 76 -6.53 -18.66 5.38
CA PHE A 76 -6.06 -17.65 6.31
C PHE A 76 -7.08 -16.54 6.56
N ILE A 77 -7.74 -16.02 5.51
CA ILE A 77 -8.80 -15.01 5.64
C ILE A 77 -10.17 -15.59 6.01
N GLY A 78 -10.32 -16.93 5.99
CA GLY A 78 -11.57 -17.61 6.33
C GLY A 78 -12.60 -17.63 5.21
N TYR A 79 -12.20 -17.41 3.96
CA TYR A 79 -13.11 -17.40 2.82
C TYR A 79 -13.78 -18.75 2.59
N ASP A 80 -13.03 -19.85 2.75
CA ASP A 80 -13.52 -21.22 2.54
C ASP A 80 -14.12 -21.87 3.81
N ALA A 81 -13.97 -21.21 4.98
CA ALA A 81 -14.33 -21.81 6.27
C ALA A 81 -15.83 -21.78 6.60
N GLY A 82 -16.69 -21.25 5.74
CA GLY A 82 -18.13 -21.11 5.99
C GLY A 82 -18.53 -20.26 7.20
N SER A 83 -17.56 -19.85 8.01
CA SER A 83 -17.73 -19.04 9.23
C SER A 83 -16.61 -18.01 9.32
N LEU A 84 -16.76 -16.92 8.57
CA LEU A 84 -15.81 -15.80 8.55
C LEU A 84 -15.51 -15.25 9.96
N SER A 85 -16.51 -15.16 10.81
CA SER A 85 -16.36 -14.58 12.14
C SER A 85 -15.42 -15.39 13.02
N SER A 86 -15.53 -16.71 13.05
CA SER A 86 -14.67 -17.56 13.88
C SER A 86 -13.21 -17.55 13.41
N THR A 87 -12.98 -17.47 12.11
CA THR A 87 -11.64 -17.44 11.53
C THR A 87 -10.96 -16.09 11.70
N ILE A 88 -11.71 -14.99 11.50
CA ILE A 88 -11.18 -13.64 11.67
C ILE A 88 -10.69 -13.41 13.10
N PHE A 89 -11.47 -13.84 14.10
CA PHE A 89 -11.12 -13.66 15.52
C PHE A 89 -10.29 -14.80 16.11
N SER A 90 -9.91 -15.81 15.32
CA SER A 90 -9.04 -16.88 15.80
C SER A 90 -7.60 -16.39 15.97
N PHE A 91 -6.84 -17.08 16.85
CA PHE A 91 -5.43 -16.76 17.07
C PHE A 91 -4.56 -17.02 15.81
N ASN A 92 -5.00 -17.91 14.93
CA ASN A 92 -4.34 -18.20 13.64
C ASN A 92 -4.87 -17.37 12.47
N GLY A 93 -5.92 -16.58 12.69
CA GLY A 93 -6.53 -15.73 11.67
C GLY A 93 -5.78 -14.42 11.41
N PRO A 94 -6.35 -13.55 10.60
CA PRO A 94 -5.70 -12.29 10.19
C PRO A 94 -5.60 -11.24 11.31
N THR A 95 -6.47 -11.30 12.35
CA THR A 95 -6.55 -10.26 13.39
C THR A 95 -5.27 -10.09 14.21
N PRO A 96 -4.60 -11.15 14.71
CA PRO A 96 -3.36 -10.98 15.46
C PRO A 96 -2.26 -10.30 14.65
N TRP A 97 -2.17 -10.64 13.36
CA TRP A 97 -1.19 -10.06 12.44
C TRP A 97 -1.50 -8.60 12.10
N PHE A 98 -2.79 -8.26 11.96
CA PHE A 98 -3.25 -6.88 11.85
C PHE A 98 -2.85 -6.07 13.08
N ILE A 99 -3.15 -6.58 14.30
CA ILE A 99 -2.78 -5.90 15.54
C ILE A 99 -1.27 -5.72 15.64
N LEU A 100 -0.49 -6.75 15.33
CA LEU A 100 0.98 -6.70 15.34
C LEU A 100 1.50 -5.63 14.38
N PHE A 101 0.95 -5.54 13.16
CA PHE A 101 1.33 -4.53 12.19
C PHE A 101 0.99 -3.11 12.68
N VAL A 102 -0.22 -2.93 13.22
CA VAL A 102 -0.65 -1.63 13.78
C VAL A 102 0.26 -1.22 14.94
N LEU A 103 0.59 -2.14 15.84
CA LEU A 103 1.52 -1.85 16.94
C LEU A 103 2.90 -1.45 16.44
N ALA A 104 3.46 -2.20 15.48
CA ALA A 104 4.76 -1.88 14.88
C ALA A 104 4.75 -0.48 14.22
N THR A 105 3.71 -0.19 13.46
CA THR A 105 3.53 1.12 12.83
C THR A 105 3.38 2.23 13.87
N THR A 106 2.57 1.99 14.90
CA THR A 106 2.35 2.96 16.00
C THR A 106 3.65 3.29 16.71
N ILE A 107 4.49 2.28 17.01
CA ILE A 107 5.81 2.49 17.62
C ILE A 107 6.66 3.43 16.75
N VAL A 108 6.73 3.19 15.44
CA VAL A 108 7.48 4.06 14.53
C VAL A 108 6.94 5.48 14.52
N VAL A 109 5.63 5.64 14.50
CA VAL A 109 4.96 6.96 14.45
C VAL A 109 5.13 7.74 15.76
N ILE A 110 5.12 7.09 16.93
CA ILE A 110 5.33 7.73 18.24
C ILE A 110 6.68 8.46 18.30
N PHE A 111 7.72 7.93 17.65
CA PHE A 111 9.02 8.60 17.58
C PHE A 111 9.01 9.86 16.69
N GLY A 112 7.90 10.15 16.04
CA GLY A 112 7.71 11.32 15.17
C GLY A 112 8.32 11.16 13.78
N VAL A 113 8.21 12.23 12.97
CA VAL A 113 8.60 12.20 11.56
C VAL A 113 10.11 12.05 11.41
N GLU A 114 10.91 12.88 12.07
CA GLU A 114 12.37 12.89 11.89
C GLU A 114 13.05 11.65 12.46
N LYS A 115 12.69 11.22 13.66
CA LYS A 115 13.34 10.11 14.37
C LYS A 115 12.70 8.75 14.08
N GLY A 116 11.43 8.72 13.78
CA GLY A 116 10.68 7.50 13.49
C GLY A 116 10.60 7.22 11.99
N ILE A 117 9.76 7.96 11.30
CA ILE A 117 9.40 7.68 9.89
C ILE A 117 10.62 7.86 8.97
N GLU A 118 11.35 8.99 9.09
CA GLU A 118 12.53 9.25 8.24
C GLU A 118 13.62 8.20 8.46
N LYS A 119 13.92 7.85 9.72
CA LYS A 119 14.93 6.85 10.02
C LYS A 119 14.54 5.46 9.53
N ALA A 120 13.29 5.06 9.70
CA ALA A 120 12.77 3.80 9.18
C ALA A 120 12.85 3.77 7.65
N SER A 121 12.38 4.82 6.98
CA SER A 121 12.44 4.93 5.51
C SER A 121 13.87 4.91 4.97
N ARG A 122 14.81 5.58 5.64
CA ARG A 122 16.23 5.61 5.23
C ARG A 122 16.85 4.22 5.18
N ILE A 123 16.39 3.29 6.03
CA ILE A 123 16.87 1.90 6.05
C ILE A 123 16.05 1.04 5.07
N MET A 124 14.73 1.19 5.10
CA MET A 124 13.83 0.32 4.33
C MET A 124 13.89 0.59 2.84
N MET A 125 14.03 1.85 2.41
CA MET A 125 14.05 2.21 0.98
C MET A 125 15.21 1.58 0.20
N PRO A 126 16.49 1.64 0.67
CA PRO A 126 17.58 0.94 -0.02
C PRO A 126 17.38 -0.57 -0.07
N ILE A 127 16.88 -1.17 1.03
CA ILE A 127 16.58 -2.62 1.05
C ILE A 127 15.53 -2.95 0.01
N LEU A 128 14.44 -2.18 -0.07
CA LEU A 128 13.39 -2.36 -1.05
C LEU A 128 13.93 -2.23 -2.48
N ALA A 129 14.78 -1.23 -2.75
CA ALA A 129 15.38 -1.03 -4.06
C ALA A 129 16.27 -2.23 -4.47
N ILE A 130 17.10 -2.72 -3.56
CA ILE A 130 17.96 -3.89 -3.82
C ILE A 130 17.09 -5.13 -4.08
N LEU A 131 16.08 -5.38 -3.23
CA LEU A 131 15.17 -6.51 -3.42
C LEU A 131 14.41 -6.41 -4.75
N ALA A 132 13.94 -5.22 -5.14
CA ALA A 132 13.26 -5.01 -6.41
C ALA A 132 14.18 -5.36 -7.60
N VAL A 133 15.44 -4.94 -7.56
CA VAL A 133 16.44 -5.28 -8.60
C VAL A 133 16.71 -6.78 -8.63
N VAL A 134 16.91 -7.42 -7.47
CA VAL A 134 17.15 -8.87 -7.39
C VAL A 134 15.96 -9.65 -7.96
N ILE A 135 14.73 -9.28 -7.56
CA ILE A 135 13.52 -9.93 -8.08
C ILE A 135 13.36 -9.70 -9.58
N ALA A 136 13.64 -8.49 -10.07
CA ALA A 136 13.58 -8.20 -11.50
C ALA A 136 14.56 -9.06 -12.30
N ILE A 137 15.81 -9.16 -11.85
CA ILE A 137 16.82 -10.02 -12.49
C ILE A 137 16.39 -11.49 -12.44
N TYR A 138 15.96 -11.96 -11.28
CA TYR A 138 15.49 -13.35 -11.12
C TYR A 138 14.29 -13.64 -12.03
N SER A 139 13.31 -12.73 -12.10
CA SER A 139 12.13 -12.88 -12.97
C SER A 139 12.51 -13.04 -14.45
N LEU A 140 13.57 -12.38 -14.91
CA LEU A 140 14.04 -12.51 -16.29
C LEU A 140 14.68 -13.89 -16.59
N THR A 141 15.09 -14.63 -15.59
CA THR A 141 15.67 -16.00 -15.76
C THR A 141 14.61 -17.09 -15.88
N ILE A 142 13.35 -16.78 -15.57
CA ILE A 142 12.26 -17.76 -15.62
C ILE A 142 11.84 -18.05 -17.08
N PRO A 143 11.60 -19.32 -17.45
CA PRO A 143 11.11 -19.64 -18.80
C PRO A 143 9.81 -18.88 -19.12
N GLY A 144 9.77 -18.22 -20.29
CA GLY A 144 8.63 -17.39 -20.70
C GLY A 144 8.67 -15.92 -20.24
N ALA A 145 9.63 -15.53 -19.41
CA ALA A 145 9.76 -14.15 -18.93
C ALA A 145 9.87 -13.11 -20.05
N MET A 146 10.53 -13.48 -21.16
CA MET A 146 10.67 -12.60 -22.32
C MET A 146 9.33 -12.25 -22.96
N GLN A 147 8.35 -13.14 -22.94
CA GLN A 147 6.99 -12.88 -23.42
C GLN A 147 6.27 -11.87 -22.50
N GLY A 148 6.41 -12.02 -21.18
CA GLY A 148 5.89 -11.07 -20.21
C GLY A 148 6.54 -9.68 -20.34
N LEU A 149 7.87 -9.63 -20.52
CA LEU A 149 8.61 -8.40 -20.74
C LEU A 149 8.15 -7.69 -22.03
N LYS A 150 7.97 -8.47 -23.11
CA LYS A 150 7.45 -7.96 -24.37
C LYS A 150 6.05 -7.35 -24.20
N TYR A 151 5.15 -8.02 -23.48
CA TYR A 151 3.81 -7.52 -23.17
C TYR A 151 3.86 -6.21 -22.36
N TYR A 152 4.81 -6.08 -21.44
CA TYR A 152 4.94 -4.89 -20.59
C TYR A 152 5.54 -3.68 -21.32
N ILE A 153 6.51 -3.91 -22.21
CA ILE A 153 7.24 -2.82 -22.90
C ILE A 153 6.57 -2.40 -24.20
N LEU A 154 5.98 -3.35 -24.94
CA LEU A 154 5.36 -3.04 -26.23
C LEU A 154 3.90 -2.62 -26.01
N PRO A 155 3.56 -1.35 -26.31
CA PRO A 155 2.19 -0.89 -26.19
C PRO A 155 1.30 -1.54 -27.25
N ASP A 156 0.21 -2.16 -26.82
CA ASP A 156 -0.83 -2.66 -27.69
C ASP A 156 -1.98 -1.65 -27.76
N PHE A 157 -2.03 -0.90 -28.86
CA PHE A 157 -3.08 0.09 -29.09
C PHE A 157 -4.41 -0.50 -29.53
N SER A 158 -4.48 -1.80 -29.82
CA SER A 158 -5.74 -2.45 -30.24
C SER A 158 -6.78 -2.48 -29.12
N GLN A 159 -6.32 -2.51 -27.86
CA GLN A 159 -7.15 -2.51 -26.66
C GLN A 159 -7.36 -1.11 -26.05
N PHE A 160 -6.93 -0.07 -26.76
CA PHE A 160 -7.01 1.30 -26.25
C PHE A 160 -8.47 1.80 -26.27
N SER A 161 -9.01 2.14 -25.11
CA SER A 161 -10.36 2.62 -24.93
C SER A 161 -10.42 3.76 -23.91
N VAL A 162 -11.51 4.48 -23.85
CA VAL A 162 -11.75 5.51 -22.83
C VAL A 162 -11.67 4.92 -21.43
N SER A 163 -12.14 3.70 -21.21
CA SER A 163 -12.04 3.00 -19.93
C SER A 163 -10.58 2.70 -19.55
N THR A 164 -9.71 2.39 -20.53
CA THR A 164 -8.28 2.21 -20.31
C THR A 164 -7.62 3.51 -19.82
N VAL A 165 -7.97 4.64 -20.43
CA VAL A 165 -7.47 5.96 -20.00
C VAL A 165 -7.94 6.30 -18.58
N LEU A 166 -9.23 6.11 -18.30
CA LEU A 166 -9.79 6.37 -16.97
C LEU A 166 -9.16 5.47 -15.90
N GLY A 167 -8.94 4.19 -16.21
CA GLY A 167 -8.26 3.26 -15.32
C GLY A 167 -6.81 3.66 -15.05
N ALA A 168 -6.06 4.04 -16.09
CA ALA A 168 -4.69 4.52 -15.96
C ALA A 168 -4.62 5.82 -15.15
N MET A 169 -5.53 6.76 -15.39
CA MET A 169 -5.64 7.99 -14.59
C MET A 169 -5.93 7.67 -13.12
N GLY A 170 -6.90 6.79 -12.84
CA GLY A 170 -7.23 6.38 -11.47
C GLY A 170 -6.02 5.78 -10.75
N GLN A 171 -5.29 4.88 -11.42
CA GLN A 171 -4.08 4.28 -10.89
C GLN A 171 -2.97 5.32 -10.64
N MET A 172 -2.82 6.29 -11.55
CA MET A 172 -1.87 7.38 -11.39
C MET A 172 -2.22 8.29 -10.19
N PHE A 173 -3.49 8.66 -10.03
CA PHE A 173 -3.96 9.42 -8.87
C PHE A 173 -3.64 8.72 -7.56
N TYR A 174 -3.91 7.41 -7.50
CA TYR A 174 -3.62 6.59 -6.33
C TYR A 174 -2.13 6.47 -6.05
N SER A 175 -1.31 6.14 -7.07
CA SER A 175 0.14 5.92 -6.92
C SER A 175 0.90 7.21 -6.56
N MET A 176 0.42 8.36 -7.01
CA MET A 176 1.02 9.66 -6.72
C MET A 176 0.43 10.32 -5.46
N SER A 177 -0.46 9.65 -4.74
CA SER A 177 -1.12 10.15 -3.53
C SER A 177 -1.76 11.53 -3.73
N LEU A 178 -2.34 11.78 -4.91
CA LEU A 178 -2.98 13.05 -5.20
C LEU A 178 -4.26 13.22 -4.37
N ALA A 179 -4.54 14.44 -3.94
CA ALA A 179 -5.67 14.81 -3.08
C ALA A 179 -5.67 14.15 -1.68
N MET A 180 -4.53 13.61 -1.22
CA MET A 180 -4.40 13.01 0.11
C MET A 180 -3.89 13.98 1.18
N GLY A 181 -3.82 15.27 0.88
CA GLY A 181 -3.49 16.31 1.86
C GLY A 181 -2.00 16.42 2.20
N ILE A 182 -1.15 16.39 1.20
CA ILE A 182 0.30 16.58 1.33
C ILE A 182 0.63 18.04 1.65
#